data_b64bc9a9f36615dabbe38f98e80e70ab
#
_entry.id   b64bc9a9f36615dabbe38f98e80e70ab
#
_cell.length_a   1.000
_cell.length_b   1.000
_cell.length_c   1.000
_cell.angle_alpha   90.00
_cell.angle_beta   90.00
_cell.angle_gamma   90.00
#
_symmetry.space_group_name_H-M   'P 1'
#
loop_
_entity.id
_entity.type
_entity.pdbx_description
1 polymer ?
#
loop_
_entity_poly.entity_id
_entity_poly.type
_entity_poly.pdbx_seq_one_letter_code
_entity_poly.pdbx_strand_id
1 'polypeptide(L)'
;MDKAAKFESLYRQYYTPIYKFCFRFLNNREGAHDVSQETFIKFFERMNQQGNKIENNRAWLYKVAGNLCLNSLNKKTRHSEIENTIEIQSVENTNPENILIDNEKSKMVRNAIGQLKPKNRALILMYQDGLSYQEMAEATGIKQSSIGKTLWRAIDKISANIKL
;
A
#
# COMPACT_ATOMS: atom_id res chain seq x y z
N MET A 1 -19.14 -4.25 23.23
CA MET A 1 -18.72 -5.19 22.18
C MET A 1 -17.41 -5.84 22.59
N ASP A 2 -17.36 -7.13 22.55
CA ASP A 2 -16.16 -7.92 22.81
C ASP A 2 -15.02 -7.55 21.84
N LYS A 3 -13.78 -7.56 22.35
CA LYS A 3 -12.60 -7.24 21.53
C LYS A 3 -12.46 -8.16 20.30
N ALA A 4 -12.76 -9.45 20.45
CA ALA A 4 -12.72 -10.39 19.36
C ALA A 4 -13.76 -10.07 18.27
N ALA A 5 -14.98 -9.72 18.67
CA ALA A 5 -16.04 -9.33 17.73
C ALA A 5 -15.70 -8.00 17.02
N LYS A 6 -15.11 -7.06 17.74
CA LYS A 6 -14.65 -5.79 17.18
C LYS A 6 -13.54 -6.02 16.15
N PHE A 7 -12.56 -6.86 16.47
CA PHE A 7 -11.49 -7.22 15.56
C PHE A 7 -12.05 -7.87 14.28
N GLU A 8 -12.93 -8.85 14.44
CA GLU A 8 -13.54 -9.54 13.29
C GLU A 8 -14.28 -8.57 12.35
N SER A 9 -15.05 -7.63 12.93
CA SER A 9 -15.76 -6.61 12.16
C SER A 9 -14.80 -5.73 11.37
N LEU A 10 -13.72 -5.26 12.01
CA LEU A 10 -12.71 -4.42 11.38
C LEU A 10 -11.90 -5.20 10.34
N TYR A 11 -11.60 -6.45 10.61
CA TYR A 11 -10.93 -7.34 9.65
C TYR A 11 -11.75 -7.48 8.38
N ARG A 12 -13.04 -7.77 8.51
CA ARG A 12 -13.95 -7.89 7.36
C ARG A 12 -14.06 -6.59 6.57
N GLN A 13 -14.06 -5.46 7.26
CA GLN A 13 -14.17 -4.15 6.64
C GLN A 13 -12.92 -3.75 5.87
N TYR A 14 -11.74 -4.02 6.42
CA TYR A 14 -10.48 -3.46 5.91
C TYR A 14 -9.56 -4.45 5.22
N TYR A 15 -9.77 -5.76 5.32
CA TYR A 15 -8.84 -6.74 4.73
C TYR A 15 -8.69 -6.54 3.21
N THR A 16 -9.80 -6.47 2.49
CA THR A 16 -9.77 -6.32 1.02
C THR A 16 -9.12 -5.01 0.58
N PRO A 17 -9.48 -3.84 1.14
CA PRO A 17 -8.78 -2.60 0.81
C PRO A 17 -7.27 -2.64 1.10
N ILE A 18 -6.88 -3.18 2.25
CA ILE A 18 -5.45 -3.29 2.62
C ILE A 18 -4.72 -4.25 1.69
N TYR A 19 -5.31 -5.42 1.39
CA TYR A 19 -4.73 -6.36 0.43
C TYR A 19 -4.52 -5.70 -0.95
N LYS A 20 -5.52 -5.01 -1.46
CA LYS A 20 -5.45 -4.30 -2.75
C LYS A 20 -4.38 -3.21 -2.74
N PHE A 21 -4.26 -2.47 -1.66
CA PHE A 21 -3.20 -1.48 -1.47
C PHE A 21 -1.82 -2.13 -1.54
N CYS A 22 -1.60 -3.19 -0.77
CA CYS A 22 -0.34 -3.93 -0.76
C CYS A 22 -0.02 -4.52 -2.14
N PHE A 23 -1.03 -5.07 -2.81
CA PHE A 23 -0.87 -5.65 -4.14
C PHE A 23 -0.45 -4.58 -5.16
N ARG A 24 -1.13 -3.44 -5.18
CA ARG A 24 -0.79 -2.34 -6.09
C ARG A 24 0.59 -1.74 -5.77
N PHE A 25 0.98 -1.77 -4.50
CA PHE A 25 2.29 -1.27 -4.07
C PHE A 25 3.42 -2.20 -4.48
N LEU A 26 3.28 -3.51 -4.23
CA LEU A 26 4.32 -4.52 -4.41
C LEU A 26 4.30 -5.17 -5.80
N ASN A 27 3.16 -5.16 -6.47
CA ASN A 27 2.90 -5.88 -7.71
C ASN A 27 3.24 -7.39 -7.60
N ASN A 28 2.92 -7.99 -6.46
CA ASN A 28 3.24 -9.37 -6.12
C ASN A 28 2.16 -9.91 -5.18
N ARG A 29 1.46 -10.97 -5.58
CA ARG A 29 0.38 -11.59 -4.80
C ARG A 29 0.85 -12.15 -3.47
N GLU A 30 1.94 -12.91 -3.51
CA GLU A 30 2.48 -13.56 -2.33
C GLU A 30 2.94 -12.51 -1.30
N GLY A 31 3.68 -11.51 -1.76
CA GLY A 31 4.11 -10.40 -0.92
C GLY A 31 2.94 -9.61 -0.35
N ALA A 32 1.91 -9.34 -1.16
CA ALA A 32 0.71 -8.64 -0.71
C ALA A 32 -0.05 -9.43 0.34
N HIS A 33 -0.17 -10.74 0.15
CA HIS A 33 -0.80 -11.64 1.13
C HIS A 33 -0.03 -11.63 2.46
N ASP A 34 1.29 -11.80 2.41
CA ASP A 34 2.14 -11.85 3.60
C ASP A 34 2.09 -10.52 4.37
N VAL A 35 2.21 -9.39 3.68
CA VAL A 35 2.13 -8.07 4.31
C VAL A 35 0.75 -7.82 4.92
N SER A 36 -0.31 -8.20 4.22
CA SER A 36 -1.67 -8.05 4.73
C SER A 36 -1.90 -8.86 5.99
N GLN A 37 -1.46 -10.11 6.00
CA GLN A 37 -1.57 -10.98 7.18
C GLN A 37 -0.79 -10.38 8.36
N GLU A 38 0.45 -9.98 8.15
CA GLU A 38 1.28 -9.37 9.20
C GLU A 38 0.66 -8.07 9.72
N THR A 39 0.08 -7.27 8.86
CA THR A 39 -0.61 -6.02 9.24
C THR A 39 -1.73 -6.31 10.24
N PHE A 40 -2.57 -7.32 9.97
CA PHE A 40 -3.70 -7.65 10.85
C PHE A 40 -3.26 -8.39 12.10
N ILE A 41 -2.17 -9.16 12.07
CA ILE A 41 -1.57 -9.73 13.28
C ILE A 41 -1.13 -8.60 14.22
N LYS A 42 -0.41 -7.61 13.71
CA LYS A 42 0.01 -6.44 14.49
C LYS A 42 -1.19 -5.62 14.99
N PHE A 43 -2.23 -5.52 14.20
CA PHE A 43 -3.46 -4.84 14.58
C PHE A 43 -4.15 -5.55 15.76
N PHE A 44 -4.26 -6.87 15.70
CA PHE A 44 -4.81 -7.68 16.78
C PHE A 44 -3.99 -7.52 18.07
N GLU A 45 -2.67 -7.62 17.97
CA GLU A 45 -1.77 -7.42 19.11
C GLU A 45 -1.96 -6.03 19.73
N ARG A 46 -2.03 -5.00 18.89
CA ARG A 46 -2.21 -3.62 19.33
C ARG A 46 -3.55 -3.42 20.04
N MET A 47 -4.62 -4.00 19.51
CA MET A 47 -5.95 -3.93 20.14
C MET A 47 -5.99 -4.58 21.52
N ASN A 48 -5.16 -5.60 21.74
CA ASN A 48 -5.13 -6.33 23.02
C ASN A 48 -4.19 -5.71 24.06
N GLN A 49 -3.36 -4.73 23.67
CA GLN A 49 -2.51 -4.01 24.61
C GLN A 49 -3.34 -3.06 25.47
N GLN A 50 -3.12 -3.10 26.79
CA GLN A 50 -3.76 -2.18 27.71
C GLN A 50 -3.19 -0.77 27.56
N GLY A 51 -4.07 0.23 27.59
CA GLY A 51 -3.69 1.65 27.59
C GLY A 51 -3.36 2.25 26.22
N ASN A 52 -3.39 1.47 25.16
CA ASN A 52 -3.06 1.94 23.82
C ASN A 52 -4.28 1.87 22.88
N LYS A 53 -5.09 2.90 22.93
CA LYS A 53 -6.26 3.02 22.04
C LYS A 53 -5.82 3.51 20.65
N ILE A 54 -6.25 2.81 19.61
CA ILE A 54 -6.11 3.28 18.24
C ILE A 54 -7.25 4.26 17.95
N GLU A 55 -6.92 5.51 17.69
CA GLU A 55 -7.92 6.55 17.44
C GLU A 55 -8.54 6.43 16.05
N ASN A 56 -7.72 6.16 15.03
CA ASN A 56 -8.17 5.96 13.65
C ASN A 56 -7.64 4.63 13.12
N ASN A 57 -8.52 3.65 13.03
CA ASN A 57 -8.16 2.30 12.60
C ASN A 57 -7.66 2.27 11.16
N ARG A 58 -8.31 3.01 10.26
CA ARG A 58 -7.92 3.06 8.84
C ARG A 58 -6.52 3.64 8.68
N ALA A 59 -6.25 4.80 9.28
CA ALA A 59 -4.93 5.42 9.19
C ALA A 59 -3.83 4.52 9.77
N TRP A 60 -4.11 3.87 10.89
CA TRP A 60 -3.18 2.95 11.52
C TRP A 60 -2.86 1.74 10.64
N LEU A 61 -3.88 1.13 10.06
CA LEU A 61 -3.71 -0.03 9.17
C LEU A 61 -2.90 0.33 7.93
N TYR A 62 -3.18 1.46 7.29
CA TYR A 62 -2.41 1.92 6.13
C TYR A 62 -0.97 2.28 6.50
N LYS A 63 -0.75 2.85 7.68
CA LYS A 63 0.60 3.13 8.19
C LYS A 63 1.42 1.85 8.30
N VAL A 64 0.87 0.85 8.97
CA VAL A 64 1.58 -0.43 9.18
C VAL A 64 1.78 -1.15 7.85
N ALA A 65 0.73 -1.25 7.04
CA ALA A 65 0.83 -1.88 5.72
C ALA A 65 1.86 -1.19 4.82
N GLY A 66 1.85 0.15 4.80
CA GLY A 66 2.82 0.95 4.04
C GLY A 66 4.26 0.71 4.49
N ASN A 67 4.49 0.69 5.80
CA ASN A 67 5.82 0.42 6.36
C ASN A 67 6.31 -1.00 6.03
N LEU A 68 5.44 -1.98 6.13
CA LEU A 68 5.78 -3.37 5.79
C LEU A 68 6.05 -3.53 4.29
N CYS A 69 5.30 -2.85 3.44
CA CYS A 69 5.57 -2.81 2.00
C CYS A 69 6.93 -2.20 1.69
N LEU A 70 7.29 -1.08 2.33
CA LEU A 70 8.60 -0.46 2.19
C LEU A 70 9.72 -1.40 2.61
N ASN A 71 9.55 -2.08 3.74
CA ASN A 71 10.53 -3.05 4.23
C ASN A 71 10.68 -4.23 3.27
N SER A 72 9.58 -4.70 2.70
CA SER A 72 9.59 -5.78 1.71
C SER A 72 10.37 -5.39 0.45
N LEU A 73 10.20 -4.17 -0.06
CA LEU A 73 10.96 -3.65 -1.20
C LEU A 73 12.45 -3.55 -0.88
N ASN A 74 12.81 -3.06 0.30
CA ASN A 74 14.20 -2.92 0.72
C ASN A 74 14.90 -4.27 0.81
N LYS A 75 14.22 -5.31 1.31
CA LYS A 75 14.73 -6.68 1.36
C LYS A 75 14.99 -7.22 -0.05
N LYS A 76 14.06 -7.01 -0.99
CA LYS A 76 14.24 -7.44 -2.39
C LYS A 76 15.42 -6.77 -3.05
N THR A 77 15.59 -5.47 -2.84
CA THR A 77 16.72 -4.71 -3.39
C THR A 77 18.04 -5.26 -2.86
N ARG A 78 18.16 -5.56 -1.58
CA ARG A 78 19.35 -6.17 -0.99
C ARG A 78 19.65 -7.56 -1.56
N HIS A 79 18.63 -8.39 -1.76
CA HIS A 79 18.79 -9.71 -2.37
C HIS A 79 19.21 -9.63 -3.83
N SER A 80 18.69 -8.69 -4.60
CA SER A 80 19.06 -8.51 -6.01
C SER A 80 20.47 -7.97 -6.17
N GLU A 81 20.99 -7.19 -5.23
CA GLU A 81 22.39 -6.73 -5.22
C GLU A 81 23.35 -7.89 -4.91
N ILE A 82 22.92 -8.88 -4.13
CA ILE A 82 23.72 -10.05 -3.76
C ILE A 82 23.65 -11.14 -4.83
N GLU A 83 22.50 -11.31 -5.44
CA GLU A 83 22.26 -12.29 -6.52
C GLU A 83 22.14 -11.57 -7.86
N ASN A 84 23.23 -11.35 -8.55
CA ASN A 84 23.29 -10.69 -9.88
C ASN A 84 22.49 -11.42 -10.98
N THR A 85 21.48 -12.19 -10.64
CA THR A 85 20.65 -12.96 -11.55
C THR A 85 19.24 -13.18 -11.00
N ILE A 86 18.44 -12.13 -10.94
CA ILE A 86 17.01 -12.37 -10.93
C ILE A 86 16.42 -11.60 -12.08
N GLU A 87 16.05 -12.36 -13.11
CA GLU A 87 15.10 -11.94 -14.09
C GLU A 87 13.94 -11.27 -13.37
N ILE A 88 13.65 -10.03 -13.73
CA ILE A 88 12.38 -9.41 -13.39
C ILE A 88 11.33 -10.30 -14.03
N GLN A 89 10.89 -11.30 -13.31
CA GLN A 89 9.68 -11.98 -13.70
C GLN A 89 8.58 -10.93 -13.54
N SER A 90 8.20 -10.36 -14.66
CA SER A 90 6.89 -9.80 -14.81
C SER A 90 5.94 -10.95 -14.52
N VAL A 91 5.51 -11.07 -13.25
CA VAL A 91 4.44 -11.97 -12.91
C VAL A 91 3.22 -11.39 -13.61
N GLU A 92 2.92 -11.94 -14.77
CA GLU A 92 1.62 -11.74 -15.38
C GLU A 92 0.59 -12.21 -14.36
N ASN A 93 0.00 -11.26 -13.68
CA ASN A 93 -1.09 -11.51 -12.78
C ASN A 93 -2.33 -11.84 -13.59
N THR A 94 -2.41 -13.08 -13.98
CA THR A 94 -3.60 -13.66 -14.57
C THR A 94 -4.65 -13.93 -13.50
N ASN A 95 -5.15 -12.89 -12.86
CA ASN A 95 -6.43 -13.00 -12.16
C ASN A 95 -7.52 -12.71 -13.20
N PRO A 96 -8.42 -13.66 -13.51
CA PRO A 96 -9.47 -13.45 -14.50
C PRO A 96 -10.34 -12.22 -14.21
N GLU A 97 -10.52 -11.85 -12.96
CA GLU A 97 -11.27 -10.67 -12.56
C GLU A 97 -10.56 -9.36 -12.93
N ASN A 98 -9.23 -9.36 -13.04
CA ASN A 98 -8.44 -8.20 -13.42
C ASN A 98 -8.21 -8.08 -14.93
N ILE A 99 -8.37 -9.16 -15.68
CA ILE A 99 -8.14 -9.19 -17.14
C ILE A 99 -9.16 -8.33 -17.88
N LEU A 100 -10.40 -8.25 -17.38
CA LEU A 100 -11.50 -7.53 -18.05
C LEU A 100 -11.41 -6.00 -17.92
N ILE A 101 -10.59 -5.47 -17.00
CA ILE A 101 -10.46 -4.02 -16.74
C ILE A 101 -9.11 -3.48 -17.21
N ASP A 102 -8.22 -4.36 -17.63
CA ASP A 102 -6.83 -4.02 -17.90
C ASP A 102 -6.63 -3.58 -19.36
N ASN A 103 -6.92 -2.31 -19.63
CA ASN A 103 -6.56 -1.68 -20.91
C ASN A 103 -5.14 -1.09 -20.84
N GLU A 104 -4.60 -0.72 -21.98
CA GLU A 104 -3.24 -0.15 -22.10
C GLU A 104 -3.04 1.09 -21.21
N LYS A 105 -4.08 1.93 -21.04
CA LYS A 105 -4.02 3.12 -20.20
C LYS A 105 -3.82 2.75 -18.72
N SER A 106 -4.52 1.73 -18.22
CA SER A 106 -4.37 1.25 -16.84
C SER A 106 -2.97 0.69 -16.58
N LYS A 107 -2.40 -0.02 -17.55
CA LYS A 107 -1.01 -0.51 -17.48
C LYS A 107 -0.01 0.64 -17.42
N MET A 108 -0.19 1.66 -18.25
CA MET A 108 0.68 2.85 -18.27
C MET A 108 0.65 3.58 -16.93
N VAL A 109 -0.53 3.75 -16.35
CA VAL A 109 -0.69 4.39 -15.03
C VAL A 109 0.00 3.56 -13.94
N ARG A 110 -0.22 2.24 -13.92
CA ARG A 110 0.44 1.36 -12.93
C ARG A 110 1.96 1.40 -13.06
N ASN A 111 2.48 1.37 -14.27
CA ASN A 111 3.92 1.45 -14.52
C ASN A 111 4.48 2.79 -14.04
N ALA A 112 3.77 3.88 -14.30
CA ALA A 112 4.17 5.22 -13.85
C ALA A 112 4.15 5.33 -12.32
N ILE A 113 3.14 4.78 -11.65
CA ILE A 113 3.07 4.71 -10.20
C ILE A 113 4.24 3.87 -9.66
N GLY A 114 4.54 2.75 -10.31
CA GLY A 114 5.66 1.87 -9.94
C GLY A 114 7.03 2.53 -10.04
N GLN A 115 7.17 3.57 -10.85
CA GLN A 115 8.41 4.33 -10.99
C GLN A 115 8.58 5.44 -9.95
N LEU A 116 7.53 5.78 -9.22
CA LEU A 116 7.61 6.76 -8.14
C LEU A 116 8.48 6.24 -7.00
N LYS A 117 9.11 7.16 -6.27
CA LYS A 117 9.74 6.82 -4.99
C LYS A 117 8.71 6.13 -4.10
N PRO A 118 9.10 5.10 -3.33
CA PRO A 118 8.14 4.29 -2.57
C PRO A 118 7.20 5.10 -1.67
N LYS A 119 7.69 6.14 -1.01
CA LYS A 119 6.87 7.01 -0.15
C LYS A 119 5.80 7.77 -0.95
N ASN A 120 6.14 8.24 -2.13
CA ASN A 120 5.20 8.92 -3.02
C ASN A 120 4.18 7.93 -3.60
N ARG A 121 4.63 6.71 -3.91
CA ARG A 121 3.75 5.63 -4.34
C ARG A 121 2.70 5.32 -3.27
N ALA A 122 3.11 5.16 -2.03
CA ALA A 122 2.19 4.94 -0.92
C ALA A 122 1.15 6.05 -0.82
N LEU A 123 1.59 7.31 -0.92
CA LEU A 123 0.71 8.47 -0.82
C LEU A 123 -0.35 8.49 -1.93
N ILE A 124 0.05 8.24 -3.17
CA ILE A 124 -0.88 8.17 -4.32
C ILE A 124 -1.91 7.07 -4.13
N LEU A 125 -1.48 5.89 -3.70
CA LEU A 125 -2.38 4.74 -3.48
C LEU A 125 -3.37 5.03 -2.33
N MET A 126 -2.91 5.67 -1.25
CA MET A 126 -3.79 6.10 -0.15
C MET A 126 -4.80 7.13 -0.62
N TYR A 127 -4.39 8.07 -1.46
CA TYR A 127 -5.29 9.06 -2.06
C TYR A 127 -6.37 8.38 -2.93
N GLN A 128 -5.99 7.41 -3.74
CA GLN A 128 -6.94 6.63 -4.54
C GLN A 128 -7.95 5.86 -3.67
N ASP A 129 -7.51 5.40 -2.51
CA ASP A 129 -8.37 4.68 -1.56
C ASP A 129 -9.25 5.60 -0.70
N GLY A 130 -9.16 6.91 -0.92
CA GLY A 130 -10.05 7.89 -0.27
C GLY A 130 -9.63 8.30 1.13
N LEU A 131 -8.36 8.10 1.52
CA LEU A 131 -7.87 8.62 2.79
C LEU A 131 -7.91 10.15 2.78
N SER A 132 -8.25 10.75 3.92
CA SER A 132 -8.15 12.19 4.10
C SER A 132 -6.68 12.62 4.19
N TYR A 133 -6.41 13.91 4.01
CA TYR A 133 -5.07 14.46 4.18
C TYR A 133 -4.53 14.22 5.59
N GLN A 134 -5.39 14.31 6.59
CA GLN A 134 -5.02 13.99 7.98
C GLN A 134 -4.62 12.54 8.13
N GLU A 135 -5.40 11.61 7.58
CA GLU A 135 -5.09 10.19 7.59
C GLU A 135 -3.80 9.86 6.83
N MET A 136 -3.60 10.49 5.67
CA MET A 136 -2.35 10.33 4.91
C MET A 136 -1.15 10.86 5.68
N ALA A 137 -1.29 11.99 6.38
CA ALA A 137 -0.24 12.54 7.23
C ALA A 137 0.13 11.57 8.38
N GLU A 138 -0.87 11.02 9.05
CA GLU A 138 -0.66 10.02 10.10
C GLU A 138 0.02 8.76 9.57
N ALA A 139 -0.41 8.28 8.40
CA ALA A 139 0.09 7.04 7.83
C ALA A 139 1.50 7.17 7.24
N THR A 140 1.89 8.33 6.72
CA THR A 140 3.18 8.53 6.02
C THR A 140 4.22 9.29 6.81
N GLY A 141 3.80 10.01 7.85
CA GLY A 141 4.67 10.92 8.60
C GLY A 141 4.95 12.25 7.89
N ILE A 142 4.34 12.48 6.73
CA ILE A 142 4.42 13.76 6.02
C ILE A 142 3.50 14.77 6.73
N LYS A 143 3.96 16.00 6.92
CA LYS A 143 3.13 17.05 7.51
C LYS A 143 1.85 17.24 6.70
N GLN A 144 0.71 17.38 7.38
CA GLN A 144 -0.59 17.54 6.71
C GLN A 144 -0.57 18.71 5.73
N SER A 145 0.07 19.83 6.08
CA SER A 145 0.22 21.00 5.23
C SER A 145 1.03 20.75 3.95
N SER A 146 1.82 19.67 3.92
CA SER A 146 2.66 19.29 2.76
C SER A 146 2.04 18.19 1.90
N ILE A 147 0.95 17.56 2.35
CA ILE A 147 0.31 16.45 1.62
C ILE A 147 -0.13 16.89 0.22
N GLY A 148 -0.83 18.01 0.11
CA GLY A 148 -1.33 18.50 -1.18
C GLY A 148 -0.21 18.75 -2.20
N LYS A 149 0.86 19.41 -1.79
CA LYS A 149 2.05 19.65 -2.63
C LYS A 149 2.71 18.34 -3.08
N THR A 150 2.88 17.43 -2.14
CA THR A 150 3.52 16.13 -2.42
C THR A 150 2.69 15.31 -3.40
N LEU A 151 1.36 15.28 -3.21
CA LEU A 151 0.44 14.64 -4.15
C LEU A 151 0.52 15.26 -5.54
N TRP A 152 0.48 16.59 -5.62
CA TRP A 152 0.52 17.29 -6.89
C TRP A 152 1.80 16.98 -7.67
N ARG A 153 2.96 16.99 -6.99
CA ARG A 153 4.24 16.64 -7.60
C ARG A 153 4.26 15.19 -8.10
N ALA A 154 3.69 14.26 -7.33
CA ALA A 154 3.60 12.86 -7.72
C ALA A 154 2.69 12.68 -8.93
N ILE A 155 1.54 13.34 -8.96
CA ILE A 155 0.61 13.34 -10.09
C ILE A 155 1.27 13.93 -11.34
N ASP A 156 2.01 15.02 -11.18
CA ASP A 156 2.74 15.66 -12.27
C ASP A 156 3.79 14.72 -12.89
N LYS A 157 4.53 13.99 -12.06
CA LYS A 157 5.48 12.96 -12.53
C LYS A 157 4.78 11.84 -13.28
N ILE A 158 3.63 11.37 -12.79
CA ILE A 158 2.83 10.36 -13.47
C ILE A 158 2.41 10.87 -14.84
N SER A 159 1.89 12.08 -14.92
CA SER A 159 1.46 12.71 -16.17
C SER A 159 2.62 12.86 -17.16
N ALA A 160 3.81 13.23 -16.69
CA ALA A 160 5.00 13.35 -17.52
C ALA A 160 5.45 11.99 -18.09
N ASN A 161 5.30 10.91 -17.33
CA ASN A 161 5.69 9.56 -17.73
C ASN A 161 4.65 8.89 -18.66
N ILE A 162 3.43 9.43 -18.70
CA ILE A 162 2.33 8.91 -19.53
C ILE A 162 2.18 9.74 -20.81
N LYS A 163 3.15 10.47 -21.25
CA LYS A 163 3.02 11.33 -22.45
C LYS A 163 2.36 10.59 -23.60
N LEU A 164 1.13 10.97 -23.82
CA LEU A 164 0.39 10.63 -25.03
C LEU A 164 0.85 11.52 -26.18
#